data_a67795f67ebc2475f2125ca7e41df353
#
_entry.id   a67795f67ebc2475f2125ca7e41df353
#
_cell.length_a   1.000
_cell.length_b   1.000
_cell.length_c   1.000
_cell.angle_alpha   90.00
_cell.angle_beta   90.00
_cell.angle_gamma   90.00
#
_symmetry.space_group_name_H-M   'P 1'
#
loop_
_entity.id
_entity.type
_entity.pdbx_description
1 polymer ?
#
loop_
_entity_poly.entity_id
_entity_poly.type
_entity_poly.pdbx_seq_one_letter_code
_entity_poly.pdbx_strand_id
1 'polypeptide(L)'
;MVSVSSTIWRVIAVLIGLVYVRLGVLSEGSLPEMRKQVEIFTDGSCLGNPGPGGYGAILRYGQHEKTFSAGYHLTTNNRMEMMAAIVALEALTQPCTVTLSTDSQYVRQGITSWIHNWKKRGWKTADKKPVKNVDLWKRLDSALSHHDIKWEWVKGHAGHPENERCDELARSAAGSPAFDDVGYQQES
;
A
#
# COMPACT_ATOMS: atom_id res chain seq x y z
N MET A 1 52.14 -28.19 -0.36
CA MET A 1 50.75 -28.31 0.03
C MET A 1 50.72 -28.69 1.51
N VAL A 2 50.41 -27.72 2.38
CA VAL A 2 50.32 -27.98 3.82
C VAL A 2 48.87 -28.26 4.15
N SER A 3 48.57 -29.51 4.51
CA SER A 3 47.25 -29.96 4.95
C SER A 3 46.96 -29.33 6.32
N VAL A 4 46.02 -28.41 6.38
CA VAL A 4 45.53 -27.85 7.65
C VAL A 4 44.62 -28.90 8.28
N SER A 5 45.11 -29.46 9.40
CA SER A 5 44.47 -30.55 10.14
C SER A 5 43.06 -30.17 10.59
N SER A 6 42.11 -31.11 10.41
CA SER A 6 40.71 -31.04 10.85
C SER A 6 40.50 -30.72 12.34
N THR A 7 41.57 -30.80 13.11
CA THR A 7 41.60 -30.52 14.56
C THR A 7 41.45 -29.02 14.87
N ILE A 8 41.95 -28.15 13.98
CA ILE A 8 41.90 -26.69 14.19
C ILE A 8 40.42 -26.17 14.08
N TRP A 9 39.66 -26.73 13.18
CA TRP A 9 38.24 -26.35 13.04
C TRP A 9 37.37 -26.77 14.23
N ARG A 10 37.69 -27.90 14.85
CA ARG A 10 36.98 -28.36 16.07
C ARG A 10 37.29 -27.48 17.29
N VAL A 11 38.49 -26.95 17.42
CA VAL A 11 38.85 -26.05 18.52
C VAL A 11 38.21 -24.68 18.36
N ILE A 12 38.11 -24.16 17.12
CA ILE A 12 37.44 -22.89 16.83
C ILE A 12 35.95 -23.00 17.10
N ALA A 13 35.29 -24.10 16.70
CA ALA A 13 33.87 -24.31 16.96
C ALA A 13 33.53 -24.43 18.45
N VAL A 14 34.44 -25.06 19.26
CA VAL A 14 34.27 -25.18 20.71
C VAL A 14 34.48 -23.82 21.40
N LEU A 15 35.45 -23.01 20.94
CA LEU A 15 35.69 -21.68 21.50
C LEU A 15 34.54 -20.71 21.20
N ILE A 16 33.94 -20.77 20.01
CA ILE A 16 32.73 -19.97 19.65
C ILE A 16 31.54 -20.46 20.49
N GLY A 17 31.35 -21.76 20.66
CA GLY A 17 30.30 -22.31 21.50
C GLY A 17 30.42 -21.94 22.98
N LEU A 18 31.64 -21.88 23.52
CA LEU A 18 31.90 -21.52 24.93
C LEU A 18 31.75 -20.02 25.21
N VAL A 19 31.96 -19.16 24.22
CA VAL A 19 31.70 -17.72 24.31
C VAL A 19 30.19 -17.46 24.29
N TYR A 20 29.43 -18.24 23.53
CA TYR A 20 27.95 -18.11 23.52
C TYR A 20 27.27 -18.60 24.80
N VAL A 21 27.86 -19.57 25.51
CA VAL A 21 27.28 -20.08 26.77
C VAL A 21 27.55 -19.15 27.95
N ARG A 22 28.54 -18.23 27.87
CA ARG A 22 28.85 -17.28 28.93
C ARG A 22 28.16 -15.92 28.85
N LEU A 23 27.61 -15.59 27.70
CA LEU A 23 26.68 -14.46 27.51
C LEU A 23 25.28 -15.02 27.72
N GLY A 24 24.81 -14.98 28.96
CA GLY A 24 23.51 -15.56 29.37
C GLY A 24 22.41 -15.40 28.31
N VAL A 25 21.70 -16.51 28.15
CA VAL A 25 20.45 -16.67 27.39
C VAL A 25 19.91 -15.36 26.85
N LEU A 26 20.39 -14.91 25.68
CA LEU A 26 19.61 -14.08 24.82
C LEU A 26 18.52 -15.02 24.33
N SER A 27 17.30 -14.81 24.82
CA SER A 27 16.10 -15.41 24.27
C SER A 27 16.28 -15.50 22.75
N GLU A 28 15.91 -16.62 22.15
CA GLU A 28 15.71 -16.74 20.71
C GLU A 28 14.63 -15.76 20.27
N GLY A 29 14.96 -14.46 20.32
CA GLY A 29 14.29 -13.44 19.56
C GLY A 29 14.69 -13.73 18.12
N SER A 30 13.80 -14.34 17.36
CA SER A 30 13.89 -14.39 15.90
C SER A 30 14.39 -13.03 15.44
N LEU A 31 15.49 -12.99 14.68
CA LEU A 31 15.93 -11.77 13.99
C LEU A 31 14.67 -11.18 13.35
N PRO A 32 14.36 -9.89 13.53
CA PRO A 32 13.16 -9.31 12.94
C PRO A 32 13.23 -9.62 11.46
N GLU A 33 12.28 -10.43 10.98
CA GLU A 33 12.18 -10.77 9.58
C GLU A 33 12.06 -9.45 8.82
N MET A 34 13.10 -9.11 8.06
CA MET A 34 13.15 -7.83 7.34
C MET A 34 12.03 -7.84 6.31
N ARG A 35 11.01 -7.01 6.56
CA ARG A 35 9.88 -6.85 5.66
C ARG A 35 10.36 -6.45 4.28
N LYS A 36 9.75 -7.02 3.25
CA LYS A 36 10.04 -6.63 1.86
C LYS A 36 9.73 -5.16 1.65
N GLN A 37 10.65 -4.46 1.00
CA GLN A 37 10.48 -3.05 0.62
C GLN A 37 9.75 -3.00 -0.72
N VAL A 38 8.61 -2.33 -0.75
CA VAL A 38 7.73 -2.21 -1.92
C VAL A 38 7.42 -0.75 -2.17
N GLU A 39 7.41 -0.36 -3.43
CA GLU A 39 6.94 0.96 -3.88
C GLU A 39 5.58 0.79 -4.56
N ILE A 40 4.66 1.68 -4.25
CA ILE A 40 3.35 1.77 -4.88
C ILE A 40 3.13 3.19 -5.37
N PHE A 41 2.71 3.33 -6.61
CA PHE A 41 2.33 4.59 -7.25
C PHE A 41 0.87 4.48 -7.66
N THR A 42 0.09 5.53 -7.45
CA THR A 42 -1.36 5.49 -7.67
C THR A 42 -1.89 6.78 -8.28
N ASP A 43 -2.91 6.63 -9.11
CA ASP A 43 -3.70 7.74 -9.61
C ASP A 43 -5.14 7.32 -9.91
N GLY A 44 -6.05 8.28 -9.93
CA GLY A 44 -7.45 8.11 -10.29
C GLY A 44 -7.89 9.17 -11.29
N SER A 45 -8.78 8.82 -12.20
CA SER A 45 -9.31 9.72 -13.22
C SER A 45 -10.82 9.53 -13.36
N CYS A 46 -11.54 10.61 -13.65
CA CYS A 46 -12.97 10.57 -13.90
C CYS A 46 -13.33 11.53 -15.03
N LEU A 47 -14.04 11.00 -16.04
CA LEU A 47 -14.57 11.78 -17.16
C LEU A 47 -15.91 12.41 -16.76
N GLY A 48 -15.86 13.62 -16.19
CA GLY A 48 -16.95 14.16 -15.40
C GLY A 48 -16.88 13.67 -13.94
N ASN A 49 -17.54 14.33 -13.00
CA ASN A 49 -17.45 13.97 -11.58
C ASN A 49 -18.80 14.24 -10.87
N PRO A 50 -19.72 13.24 -10.79
CA PRO A 50 -19.56 11.85 -11.17
C PRO A 50 -19.60 11.58 -12.68
N GLY A 51 -19.07 10.41 -13.08
CA GLY A 51 -19.05 9.97 -14.48
C GLY A 51 -18.25 8.68 -14.64
N PRO A 52 -17.94 8.27 -15.88
CA PRO A 52 -17.04 7.18 -16.12
C PRO A 52 -15.67 7.48 -15.52
N GLY A 53 -15.14 6.56 -14.74
CA GLY A 53 -13.86 6.75 -14.06
C GLY A 53 -13.01 5.50 -14.09
N GLY A 54 -11.71 5.68 -13.82
CA GLY A 54 -10.77 4.58 -13.75
C GLY A 54 -9.64 4.86 -12.78
N TYR A 55 -8.98 3.82 -12.35
CA TYR A 55 -7.77 3.92 -11.55
C TYR A 55 -6.58 3.30 -12.27
N GLY A 56 -5.39 3.79 -11.92
CA GLY A 56 -4.12 3.21 -12.30
C GLY A 56 -3.21 3.06 -11.08
N ALA A 57 -2.56 1.92 -10.96
CA ALA A 57 -1.57 1.69 -9.92
C ALA A 57 -0.40 0.87 -10.44
N ILE A 58 0.79 1.16 -9.91
CA ILE A 58 2.02 0.43 -10.18
C ILE A 58 2.56 -0.06 -8.84
N LEU A 59 2.85 -1.35 -8.74
CA LEU A 59 3.51 -1.97 -7.60
C LEU A 59 4.87 -2.46 -8.05
N ARG A 60 5.93 -2.04 -7.35
CA ARG A 60 7.31 -2.39 -7.65
C ARG A 60 7.99 -3.04 -6.45
N TYR A 61 8.63 -4.18 -6.71
CA TYR A 61 9.50 -4.87 -5.77
C TYR A 61 10.79 -5.27 -6.46
N GLY A 62 11.90 -4.63 -6.12
CA GLY A 62 13.18 -4.84 -6.80
C GLY A 62 13.06 -4.56 -8.31
N GLN A 63 13.35 -5.56 -9.13
CA GLN A 63 13.24 -5.49 -10.59
C GLN A 63 11.85 -5.90 -11.12
N HIS A 64 10.95 -6.33 -10.23
CA HIS A 64 9.62 -6.78 -10.60
C HIS A 64 8.62 -5.64 -10.47
N GLU A 65 7.78 -5.50 -11.49
CA GLU A 65 6.74 -4.49 -11.53
C GLU A 65 5.41 -5.13 -11.96
N LYS A 66 4.33 -4.71 -11.33
CA LYS A 66 2.97 -5.10 -11.68
C LYS A 66 2.09 -3.87 -11.76
N THR A 67 1.30 -3.78 -12.81
CA THR A 67 0.33 -2.70 -13.03
C THR A 67 -1.09 -3.19 -12.75
N PHE A 68 -1.94 -2.26 -12.29
CA PHE A 68 -3.36 -2.49 -12.05
C PHE A 68 -4.13 -1.32 -12.66
N SER A 69 -5.21 -1.63 -13.36
CA SER A 69 -6.16 -0.62 -13.83
C SER A 69 -7.53 -1.23 -14.02
N ALA A 70 -8.57 -0.47 -13.73
CA ALA A 70 -9.94 -0.82 -14.08
C ALA A 70 -10.79 0.44 -14.24
N GLY A 71 -11.79 0.37 -15.13
CA GLY A 71 -12.73 1.45 -15.42
C GLY A 71 -14.14 1.12 -14.97
N TYR A 72 -14.84 2.11 -14.47
CA TYR A 72 -16.19 2.04 -13.91
C TYR A 72 -17.15 2.97 -14.65
N HIS A 73 -18.36 2.49 -14.94
CA HIS A 73 -19.36 3.24 -15.72
C HIS A 73 -19.81 4.53 -15.04
N LEU A 74 -19.98 4.50 -13.72
CA LEU A 74 -20.38 5.66 -12.92
C LEU A 74 -19.67 5.63 -11.55
N THR A 75 -18.83 6.62 -11.30
CA THR A 75 -18.05 6.76 -10.07
C THR A 75 -17.59 8.20 -9.88
N THR A 76 -16.68 8.44 -8.94
CA THR A 76 -16.07 9.75 -8.72
C THR A 76 -14.55 9.67 -8.71
N ASN A 77 -13.88 10.80 -8.96
CA ASN A 77 -12.42 10.87 -8.91
C ASN A 77 -11.86 10.38 -7.57
N ASN A 78 -12.42 10.84 -6.46
CA ASN A 78 -11.99 10.44 -5.12
C ASN A 78 -12.06 8.93 -4.90
N ARG A 79 -13.12 8.28 -5.39
CA ARG A 79 -13.25 6.82 -5.30
C ARG A 79 -12.18 6.10 -6.10
N MET A 80 -11.85 6.59 -7.28
CA MET A 80 -10.82 6.00 -8.14
C MET A 80 -9.42 6.14 -7.55
N GLU A 81 -9.10 7.28 -6.96
CA GLU A 81 -7.86 7.50 -6.22
C GLU A 81 -7.71 6.53 -5.03
N MET A 82 -8.79 6.31 -4.28
CA MET A 82 -8.80 5.33 -3.18
C MET A 82 -8.65 3.90 -3.71
N MET A 83 -9.36 3.55 -4.78
CA MET A 83 -9.32 2.21 -5.39
C MET A 83 -7.91 1.85 -5.87
N ALA A 84 -7.18 2.80 -6.46
CA ALA A 84 -5.79 2.59 -6.87
C ALA A 84 -4.91 2.12 -5.71
N ALA A 85 -4.98 2.81 -4.57
CA ALA A 85 -4.22 2.45 -3.38
C ALA A 85 -4.68 1.10 -2.78
N ILE A 86 -5.99 0.91 -2.67
CA ILE A 86 -6.58 -0.32 -2.10
C ILE A 86 -6.15 -1.55 -2.89
N VAL A 87 -6.33 -1.55 -4.19
CA VAL A 87 -6.06 -2.72 -5.04
C VAL A 87 -4.57 -3.09 -5.02
N ALA A 88 -3.68 -2.10 -5.05
CA ALA A 88 -2.25 -2.35 -4.98
C ALA A 88 -1.83 -2.93 -3.61
N LEU A 89 -2.37 -2.40 -2.51
CA LEU A 89 -2.10 -2.93 -1.16
C LEU A 89 -2.65 -4.34 -0.96
N GLU A 90 -3.87 -4.61 -1.43
CA GLU A 90 -4.51 -5.93 -1.33
C GLU A 90 -3.80 -7.00 -2.19
N ALA A 91 -3.03 -6.61 -3.20
CA ALA A 91 -2.22 -7.53 -3.99
C ALA A 91 -0.98 -8.04 -3.26
N LEU A 92 -0.61 -7.43 -2.14
CA LEU A 92 0.51 -7.88 -1.30
C LEU A 92 0.08 -9.09 -0.47
N THR A 93 0.82 -10.20 -0.60
CA THR A 93 0.50 -11.49 0.04
C THR A 93 1.12 -11.67 1.42
N GLN A 94 1.99 -10.75 1.85
CA GLN A 94 2.68 -10.77 3.13
C GLN A 94 2.91 -9.35 3.65
N PRO A 95 3.14 -9.16 4.96
CA PRO A 95 3.47 -7.86 5.52
C PRO A 95 4.71 -7.26 4.85
N CYS A 96 4.59 -6.02 4.37
CA CYS A 96 5.66 -5.29 3.70
C CYS A 96 5.89 -3.93 4.35
N THR A 97 7.06 -3.34 4.10
CA THR A 97 7.30 -1.91 4.26
C THR A 97 7.02 -1.27 2.90
N VAL A 98 6.02 -0.40 2.84
CA VAL A 98 5.51 0.16 1.58
C VAL A 98 5.75 1.66 1.54
N THR A 99 6.40 2.16 0.48
CA THR A 99 6.36 3.58 0.13
C THR A 99 5.25 3.77 -0.88
N LEU A 100 4.18 4.49 -0.49
CA LEU A 100 3.02 4.75 -1.33
C LEU A 100 2.98 6.20 -1.76
N SER A 101 3.17 6.43 -3.06
CA SER A 101 3.19 7.76 -3.70
C SER A 101 1.84 8.04 -4.36
N THR A 102 1.22 9.16 -3.97
CA THR A 102 -0.04 9.65 -4.54
C THR A 102 -0.11 11.19 -4.45
N ASP A 103 -0.82 11.83 -5.37
CA ASP A 103 -1.11 13.25 -5.33
C ASP A 103 -2.52 13.57 -4.79
N SER A 104 -3.30 12.55 -4.44
CA SER A 104 -4.65 12.67 -3.94
C SER A 104 -4.74 13.47 -2.64
N GLN A 105 -5.25 14.69 -2.71
CA GLN A 105 -5.51 15.51 -1.52
C GLN A 105 -6.60 14.89 -0.64
N TYR A 106 -7.56 14.20 -1.26
CA TYR A 106 -8.64 13.53 -0.54
C TYR A 106 -8.13 12.37 0.32
N VAL A 107 -7.31 11.49 -0.26
CA VAL A 107 -6.66 10.40 0.49
C VAL A 107 -5.76 10.97 1.58
N ARG A 108 -4.96 12.00 1.26
CA ARG A 108 -4.08 12.67 2.23
C ARG A 108 -4.83 13.18 3.44
N GLN A 109 -5.88 13.96 3.24
CA GLN A 109 -6.67 14.53 4.34
C GLN A 109 -7.36 13.44 5.15
N GLY A 110 -7.90 12.42 4.49
CA GLY A 110 -8.52 11.29 5.18
C GLY A 110 -7.55 10.56 6.10
N ILE A 111 -6.38 10.20 5.61
CA ILE A 111 -5.36 9.46 6.37
C ILE A 111 -4.77 10.31 7.50
N THR A 112 -4.46 11.59 7.24
CA THR A 112 -3.74 12.43 8.21
C THR A 112 -4.66 13.10 9.22
N SER A 113 -5.94 13.35 8.90
CA SER A 113 -6.80 14.19 9.69
C SER A 113 -8.12 13.53 10.10
N TRP A 114 -8.78 12.76 9.23
CA TRP A 114 -10.17 12.37 9.46
C TRP A 114 -10.35 10.97 10.03
N ILE A 115 -9.57 10.00 9.56
CA ILE A 115 -9.80 8.57 9.78
C ILE A 115 -9.84 8.19 11.27
N HIS A 116 -8.98 8.80 12.09
CA HIS A 116 -8.92 8.53 13.53
C HIS A 116 -10.23 8.90 14.25
N ASN A 117 -10.83 10.03 13.88
CA ASN A 117 -12.10 10.46 14.46
C ASN A 117 -13.27 9.63 13.94
N TRP A 118 -13.24 9.25 12.65
CA TRP A 118 -14.28 8.39 12.09
C TRP A 118 -14.28 7.02 12.76
N LYS A 119 -13.12 6.41 12.95
CA LYS A 119 -13.00 5.13 13.66
C LYS A 119 -13.55 5.21 15.08
N LYS A 120 -13.21 6.24 15.83
CA LYS A 120 -13.72 6.48 17.20
C LYS A 120 -15.25 6.64 17.23
N ARG A 121 -15.85 7.20 16.17
CA ARG A 121 -17.30 7.43 16.06
C ARG A 121 -18.04 6.30 15.33
N GLY A 122 -17.41 5.16 15.12
CA GLY A 122 -18.01 4.03 14.38
C GLY A 122 -18.33 4.37 12.93
N TRP A 123 -17.42 5.08 12.25
CA TRP A 123 -17.52 5.51 10.86
C TRP A 123 -18.70 6.48 10.59
N LYS A 124 -18.92 7.36 11.52
CA LYS A 124 -19.93 8.43 11.41
C LYS A 124 -19.29 9.80 11.49
N THR A 125 -19.91 10.75 10.80
CA THR A 125 -19.59 12.18 10.92
C THR A 125 -19.99 12.75 12.28
N ALA A 126 -19.63 13.99 12.56
CA ALA A 126 -20.09 14.70 13.78
C ALA A 126 -21.62 14.72 13.89
N ASP A 127 -22.33 14.84 12.77
CA ASP A 127 -23.80 14.85 12.67
C ASP A 127 -24.42 13.43 12.68
N LYS A 128 -23.63 12.41 13.08
CA LYS A 128 -24.07 11.00 13.16
C LYS A 128 -24.49 10.37 11.82
N LYS A 129 -24.21 11.01 10.70
CA LYS A 129 -24.42 10.44 9.35
C LYS A 129 -23.29 9.50 8.96
N PRO A 130 -23.50 8.51 8.08
CA PRO A 130 -22.40 7.71 7.54
C PRO A 130 -21.34 8.60 6.88
N VAL A 131 -20.07 8.21 7.02
CA VAL A 131 -18.97 8.88 6.32
C VAL A 131 -19.12 8.62 4.82
N LYS A 132 -18.93 9.64 3.99
CA LYS A 132 -18.93 9.49 2.51
C LYS A 132 -17.81 8.53 2.09
N ASN A 133 -18.09 7.65 1.13
CA ASN A 133 -17.17 6.61 0.66
C ASN A 133 -16.72 5.66 1.80
N VAL A 134 -17.57 5.43 2.78
CA VAL A 134 -17.24 4.63 3.97
C VAL A 134 -16.83 3.21 3.63
N ASP A 135 -17.38 2.62 2.58
CA ASP A 135 -17.01 1.32 2.05
C ASP A 135 -15.52 1.27 1.68
N LEU A 136 -15.03 2.25 0.93
CA LEU A 136 -13.64 2.34 0.52
C LEU A 136 -12.71 2.76 1.67
N TRP A 137 -13.16 3.65 2.57
CA TRP A 137 -12.35 4.01 3.74
C TRP A 137 -12.09 2.84 4.68
N LYS A 138 -13.12 2.02 4.93
CA LYS A 138 -12.96 0.79 5.74
C LYS A 138 -12.03 -0.21 5.05
N ARG A 139 -12.17 -0.38 3.75
CA ARG A 139 -11.34 -1.29 2.96
C ARG A 139 -9.89 -0.83 2.93
N LEU A 140 -9.64 0.47 2.75
CA LEU A 140 -8.31 1.07 2.80
C LEU A 140 -7.67 0.91 4.20
N ASP A 141 -8.40 1.24 5.26
CA ASP A 141 -7.91 1.08 6.65
C ASP A 141 -7.51 -0.36 6.95
N SER A 142 -8.31 -1.34 6.51
CA SER A 142 -7.99 -2.75 6.63
C SER A 142 -6.72 -3.12 5.86
N ALA A 143 -6.59 -2.69 4.61
CA ALA A 143 -5.41 -2.97 3.79
C ALA A 143 -4.13 -2.36 4.38
N LEU A 144 -4.21 -1.14 4.90
CA LEU A 144 -3.09 -0.44 5.54
C LEU A 144 -2.61 -1.16 6.81
N SER A 145 -3.50 -1.77 7.58
CA SER A 145 -3.19 -2.39 8.88
C SER A 145 -2.21 -3.55 8.81
N HIS A 146 -2.04 -4.16 7.64
CA HIS A 146 -1.15 -5.31 7.42
C HIS A 146 0.29 -4.92 7.11
N HIS A 147 0.54 -3.63 6.82
CA HIS A 147 1.82 -3.15 6.32
C HIS A 147 2.34 -1.97 7.15
N ASP A 148 3.64 -1.69 7.00
CA ASP A 148 4.27 -0.48 7.47
C ASP A 148 4.31 0.52 6.30
N ILE A 149 3.49 1.58 6.37
CA ILE A 149 3.26 2.49 5.25
C ILE A 149 3.97 3.81 5.46
N LYS A 150 4.84 4.15 4.52
CA LYS A 150 5.39 5.50 4.33
C LYS A 150 4.65 6.17 3.19
N TRP A 151 3.87 7.20 3.51
CA TRP A 151 3.19 8.01 2.51
C TRP A 151 4.15 9.03 1.87
N GLU A 152 4.12 9.09 0.56
CA GLU A 152 4.83 10.08 -0.24
C GLU A 152 3.80 10.91 -1.02
N TRP A 153 3.63 12.16 -0.56
CA TRP A 153 2.67 13.08 -1.16
C TRP A 153 3.35 13.84 -2.30
N VAL A 154 3.07 13.44 -3.54
CA VAL A 154 3.57 14.13 -4.73
C VAL A 154 2.72 15.35 -5.04
N LYS A 155 3.34 16.38 -5.60
CA LYS A 155 2.66 17.61 -5.97
C LYS A 155 2.36 17.58 -7.47
N GLY A 156 1.16 17.11 -7.83
CA GLY A 156 0.73 17.04 -9.22
C GLY A 156 1.64 16.15 -10.08
N HIS A 157 1.42 16.15 -11.40
CA HIS A 157 2.15 15.30 -12.37
C HIS A 157 3.61 15.72 -12.62
N ALA A 158 4.17 16.67 -11.89
CA ALA A 158 5.46 17.29 -12.19
C ALA A 158 6.64 16.37 -11.86
N GLY A 159 7.09 15.59 -12.84
CA GLY A 159 8.43 14.98 -12.82
C GLY A 159 8.52 13.60 -12.16
N HIS A 160 7.42 12.91 -11.92
CA HIS A 160 7.41 11.53 -11.45
C HIS A 160 6.90 10.59 -12.58
N PRO A 161 7.79 9.91 -13.31
CA PRO A 161 7.40 9.06 -14.46
C PRO A 161 6.37 7.99 -14.10
N GLU A 162 6.46 7.42 -12.90
CA GLU A 162 5.54 6.40 -12.42
C GLU A 162 4.13 6.96 -12.19
N ASN A 163 4.02 8.17 -11.65
CA ASN A 163 2.71 8.82 -11.45
C ASN A 163 2.08 9.22 -12.81
N GLU A 164 2.87 9.66 -13.78
CA GLU A 164 2.38 9.92 -15.15
C GLU A 164 1.86 8.63 -15.81
N ARG A 165 2.54 7.50 -15.60
CA ARG A 165 2.07 6.19 -16.08
C ARG A 165 0.78 5.75 -15.38
N CYS A 166 0.62 6.03 -14.09
CA CYS A 166 -0.61 5.76 -13.37
C CYS A 166 -1.78 6.61 -13.89
N ASP A 167 -1.55 7.91 -14.17
CA ASP A 167 -2.53 8.80 -14.82
C ASP A 167 -2.96 8.25 -16.19
N GLU A 168 -2.02 7.80 -16.99
CA GLU A 168 -2.30 7.23 -18.31
C GLU A 168 -3.16 5.96 -18.20
N LEU A 169 -2.83 5.06 -17.27
CA LEU A 169 -3.62 3.87 -16.97
C LEU A 169 -5.04 4.22 -16.50
N ALA A 170 -5.16 5.18 -15.58
CA ALA A 170 -6.43 5.63 -15.03
C ALA A 170 -7.34 6.25 -16.11
N ARG A 171 -6.79 7.15 -16.92
CA ARG A 171 -7.54 7.79 -18.04
C ARG A 171 -7.94 6.80 -19.11
N SER A 172 -7.07 5.89 -19.49
CA SER A 172 -7.40 4.82 -20.46
C SER A 172 -8.52 3.94 -19.94
N ALA A 173 -8.48 3.54 -18.67
CA ALA A 173 -9.53 2.75 -18.04
C ALA A 173 -10.86 3.51 -17.95
N ALA A 174 -10.84 4.80 -17.61
CA ALA A 174 -12.01 5.66 -17.58
C ALA A 174 -12.67 5.80 -18.96
N GLY A 175 -11.86 5.80 -20.05
CA GLY A 175 -12.34 5.84 -21.43
C GLY A 175 -12.98 4.55 -21.93
N SER A 176 -12.77 3.43 -21.24
CA SER A 176 -13.30 2.11 -21.59
C SER A 176 -13.80 1.37 -20.35
N PRO A 177 -14.84 1.89 -19.68
CA PRO A 177 -15.33 1.32 -18.43
C PRO A 177 -15.95 -0.08 -18.67
N ALA A 178 -15.68 -1.00 -17.74
CA ALA A 178 -16.14 -2.38 -17.82
C ALA A 178 -16.90 -2.85 -16.57
N PHE A 179 -16.87 -2.06 -15.49
CA PHE A 179 -17.42 -2.44 -14.18
C PHE A 179 -18.41 -1.40 -13.67
N ASP A 180 -19.27 -1.83 -12.74
CA ASP A 180 -20.14 -0.96 -11.96
C ASP A 180 -19.53 -0.71 -10.58
N ASP A 181 -19.53 0.56 -10.12
CA ASP A 181 -19.14 0.92 -8.77
C ASP A 181 -20.34 0.75 -7.83
N VAL A 182 -20.53 -0.47 -7.35
CA VAL A 182 -21.68 -0.84 -6.51
C VAL A 182 -21.74 -0.01 -5.23
N GLY A 183 -20.59 0.32 -4.64
CA GLY A 183 -20.53 1.14 -3.43
C GLY A 183 -21.03 2.56 -3.68
N TYR A 184 -20.70 3.15 -4.82
CA TYR A 184 -21.21 4.47 -5.21
C TYR A 184 -22.69 4.48 -5.47
N GLN A 185 -23.22 3.45 -6.14
CA GLN A 185 -24.66 3.31 -6.42
C GLN A 185 -25.50 3.17 -5.15
N GLN A 186 -24.96 2.58 -4.08
CA GLN A 186 -25.65 2.45 -2.80
C GLN A 186 -25.68 3.74 -1.97
N GLU A 187 -24.76 4.66 -2.22
CA GLU A 187 -24.70 5.96 -1.52
C GLU A 187 -25.56 7.04 -2.20
N SER A 188 -25.97 6.84 -3.44
CA SER A 188 -26.82 7.76 -4.22
C SER A 188 -28.28 7.43 -4.07
#